data_a35916cbd3db048bfb248f5869f73313
#
_entry.id   a35916cbd3db048bfb248f5869f73313
#
_cell.length_a   1.000
_cell.length_b   1.000
_cell.length_c   1.000
_cell.angle_alpha   90.00
_cell.angle_beta   90.00
_cell.angle_gamma   90.00
#
_symmetry.space_group_name_H-M   'P 1'
#
loop_
_entity.id
_entity.type
_entity.pdbx_description
1 polymer ?
#
loop_
_entity_poly.entity_id
_entity_poly.type
_entity_poly.pdbx_seq_one_letter_code
_entity_poly.pdbx_strand_id
1 'polypeptide(L)'
;MNRRGRTSRALVGAAMALLLLLSSAHARSAWAATGESQMRFGTPEAAVEALRTALKDTEENGLIALFGQQYAGKLLSKDKAIAREGREDLYKRMEEGVTLRKDTADLVILVVGNNQWPFPIPLVRSGADWRFHAAAGLEEILDRRIGRDELNAIWVCREYLAAQHEYASEIRDGGTVRKFAQRLVSSKGKQDGLYWDPATASGEESPFGPLVAEYLKGGRKPGDPYYGYYFRILTRQGGSTPGGRYNYIINGNMIGGFALVAFPAAYGETGVMTFLVSHHGTVYQKDLGPRTEAIARDMLEFNPDKTWTEVQE
;
A
#
# COMPACT_ATOMS: atom_id res chain seq x y z
N MET A 1 43.00 -36.20 7.29
CA MET A 1 42.43 -36.19 5.92
C MET A 1 40.94 -35.97 6.06
N ASN A 2 40.43 -34.82 5.82
CA ASN A 2 39.45 -34.48 4.83
C ASN A 2 38.98 -33.01 4.99
N ARG A 3 39.23 -32.25 3.96
CA ARG A 3 38.78 -30.85 3.77
C ARG A 3 37.30 -30.86 3.39
N ARG A 4 36.49 -29.99 4.00
CA ARG A 4 35.26 -29.45 3.41
C ARG A 4 35.17 -28.04 3.93
N GLY A 5 35.24 -27.01 3.18
CA GLY A 5 34.50 -26.65 2.01
C GLY A 5 33.55 -25.53 2.43
N ARG A 6 34.12 -24.28 2.60
CA ARG A 6 33.37 -23.02 2.73
C ARG A 6 32.90 -22.64 1.32
N THR A 7 31.63 -22.66 1.05
CA THR A 7 31.00 -21.81 0.00
C THR A 7 29.50 -21.80 0.28
N SER A 8 28.94 -20.65 0.49
CA SER A 8 27.63 -20.17 -0.03
C SER A 8 27.02 -19.15 0.91
N ARG A 9 27.58 -17.96 0.93
CA ARG A 9 26.89 -16.74 1.38
C ARG A 9 27.13 -15.69 0.32
N ALA A 10 26.41 -15.75 -0.79
CA ALA A 10 26.35 -14.67 -1.80
C ALA A 10 25.37 -15.07 -2.91
N LEU A 11 24.05 -15.10 -2.67
CA LEU A 11 23.04 -15.24 -3.74
C LEU A 11 21.64 -14.77 -3.31
N VAL A 12 21.51 -13.87 -2.33
CA VAL A 12 20.20 -13.30 -1.96
C VAL A 12 20.00 -11.85 -2.45
N GLY A 13 21.05 -11.23 -2.98
CA GLY A 13 20.99 -9.84 -3.46
C GLY A 13 20.59 -9.63 -4.93
N ALA A 14 20.40 -10.69 -5.71
CA ALA A 14 20.26 -10.57 -7.17
C ALA A 14 18.83 -10.77 -7.72
N ALA A 15 17.90 -11.25 -6.92
CA ALA A 15 16.54 -11.56 -7.41
C ALA A 15 15.59 -10.36 -7.43
N MET A 16 15.88 -9.29 -6.69
CA MET A 16 15.04 -8.09 -6.65
C MET A 16 15.37 -7.07 -7.75
N ALA A 17 16.51 -7.22 -8.40
CA ALA A 17 16.93 -6.34 -9.51
C ALA A 17 16.46 -6.81 -10.89
N LEU A 18 15.98 -8.05 -11.03
CA LEU A 18 15.64 -8.63 -12.34
C LEU A 18 14.19 -8.42 -12.77
N LEU A 19 13.28 -8.05 -11.86
CA LEU A 19 11.88 -7.73 -12.18
C LEU A 19 11.67 -6.30 -12.69
N LEU A 20 12.65 -5.41 -12.50
CA LEU A 20 12.62 -4.04 -13.03
C LEU A 20 13.16 -3.92 -14.48
N LEU A 21 13.72 -4.98 -15.06
CA LEU A 21 14.32 -4.92 -16.40
C LEU A 21 13.42 -5.42 -17.55
N LEU A 22 12.25 -6.01 -17.27
CA LEU A 22 11.34 -6.49 -18.31
C LEU A 22 10.25 -5.50 -18.71
N SER A 23 10.05 -4.41 -17.96
CA SER A 23 9.11 -3.34 -18.34
C SER A 23 9.73 -2.25 -19.23
N SER A 24 11.05 -2.25 -19.43
CA SER A 24 11.73 -1.19 -20.18
C SER A 24 11.62 -1.29 -21.71
N ALA A 25 11.11 -2.39 -22.26
CA ALA A 25 11.03 -2.58 -23.71
C ALA A 25 9.76 -1.99 -24.35
N HIS A 26 8.69 -1.76 -23.59
CA HIS A 26 7.43 -1.19 -24.11
C HIS A 26 7.30 0.32 -23.92
N ALA A 27 8.15 0.94 -23.11
CA ALA A 27 8.12 2.37 -22.85
C ALA A 27 8.72 3.23 -23.97
N ARG A 28 9.43 2.62 -24.93
CA ARG A 28 10.14 3.39 -25.98
C ARG A 28 9.26 3.97 -27.09
N SER A 29 8.03 3.51 -27.27
CA SER A 29 7.15 3.96 -28.36
C SER A 29 6.12 5.02 -27.96
N ALA A 30 5.90 5.27 -26.67
CA ALA A 30 4.91 6.25 -26.19
C ALA A 30 5.48 7.68 -25.95
N TRP A 31 6.77 7.90 -26.19
CA TRP A 31 7.46 9.14 -25.82
C TRP A 31 7.28 10.30 -26.81
N ALA A 32 6.60 10.08 -27.93
CA ALA A 32 6.62 11.03 -29.08
C ALA A 32 5.39 11.93 -29.23
N ALA A 33 4.34 11.77 -28.43
CA ALA A 33 3.13 12.57 -28.63
C ALA A 33 2.52 12.98 -27.30
N THR A 34 2.71 14.26 -26.89
CA THR A 34 1.69 15.09 -26.25
C THR A 34 2.31 16.35 -25.64
N GLY A 35 1.81 17.52 -25.98
CA GLY A 35 1.90 18.73 -25.19
C GLY A 35 2.70 19.88 -25.78
N GLU A 36 2.10 20.62 -26.68
CA GLU A 36 2.66 21.87 -27.24
C GLU A 36 2.86 23.00 -26.23
N SER A 37 2.52 22.84 -24.94
CA SER A 37 2.60 23.89 -23.92
C SER A 37 3.47 23.57 -22.71
N GLN A 38 4.21 22.44 -22.68
CA GLN A 38 5.06 22.10 -21.55
C GLN A 38 6.43 22.77 -21.66
N MET A 39 6.95 23.32 -20.56
CA MET A 39 8.30 23.92 -20.49
C MET A 39 9.39 22.92 -20.80
N ARG A 40 10.42 23.39 -21.53
CA ARG A 40 11.62 22.64 -21.91
C ARG A 40 12.86 23.40 -21.44
N PHE A 41 13.91 22.65 -21.14
CA PHE A 41 15.13 23.18 -20.51
C PHE A 41 16.38 22.66 -21.21
N GLY A 42 17.38 23.47 -21.34
CA GLY A 42 18.67 23.04 -21.93
C GLY A 42 19.44 22.06 -21.03
N THR A 43 19.19 22.08 -19.71
CA THR A 43 19.84 21.18 -18.74
C THR A 43 18.86 20.72 -17.65
N PRO A 44 19.12 19.58 -16.99
CA PRO A 44 18.32 19.15 -15.84
C PRO A 44 18.35 20.17 -14.69
N GLU A 45 19.48 20.83 -14.44
CA GLU A 45 19.65 21.84 -13.41
C GLU A 45 18.73 23.04 -13.63
N ALA A 46 18.57 23.49 -14.88
CA ALA A 46 17.63 24.57 -15.23
C ALA A 46 16.18 24.18 -14.94
N ALA A 47 15.81 22.90 -15.16
CA ALA A 47 14.47 22.38 -14.82
C ALA A 47 14.26 22.38 -13.30
N VAL A 48 15.26 22.04 -12.52
CA VAL A 48 15.22 22.07 -11.03
C VAL A 48 14.98 23.49 -10.52
N GLU A 49 15.71 24.47 -11.05
CA GLU A 49 15.54 25.88 -10.64
C GLU A 49 14.15 26.41 -11.04
N ALA A 50 13.63 26.00 -12.20
CA ALA A 50 12.28 26.34 -12.58
C ALA A 50 11.23 25.71 -11.64
N LEU A 51 11.43 24.45 -11.19
CA LEU A 51 10.58 23.80 -10.18
C LEU A 51 10.65 24.56 -8.85
N ARG A 52 11.86 24.89 -8.38
CA ARG A 52 12.07 25.67 -7.15
C ARG A 52 11.33 27.01 -7.20
N THR A 53 11.37 27.68 -8.34
CA THR A 53 10.64 28.93 -8.56
C THR A 53 9.14 28.76 -8.55
N ALA A 54 8.63 27.74 -9.24
CA ALA A 54 7.20 27.45 -9.31
C ALA A 54 6.61 27.03 -7.95
N LEU A 55 7.41 26.41 -7.07
CA LEU A 55 6.95 26.04 -5.72
C LEU A 55 6.79 27.24 -4.78
N LYS A 56 7.49 28.36 -5.04
CA LYS A 56 7.36 29.61 -4.27
C LYS A 56 6.11 30.42 -4.68
N ASP A 57 5.61 30.16 -5.88
CA ASP A 57 4.43 30.86 -6.37
C ASP A 57 3.18 30.41 -5.61
N THR A 58 2.33 31.36 -5.27
CA THR A 58 1.02 31.10 -4.66
C THR A 58 0.05 30.49 -5.67
N GLU A 59 0.27 30.73 -6.96
CA GLU A 59 -0.53 30.20 -8.05
C GLU A 59 0.12 28.93 -8.64
N GLU A 60 -0.71 28.07 -9.22
CA GLU A 60 -0.28 26.78 -9.77
C GLU A 60 0.21 26.88 -11.22
N ASN A 61 0.17 28.07 -11.82
CA ASN A 61 0.50 28.31 -13.24
C ASN A 61 1.92 27.82 -13.59
N GLY A 62 2.90 28.06 -12.70
CA GLY A 62 4.26 27.61 -12.87
C GLY A 62 4.36 26.06 -12.90
N LEU A 63 3.67 25.37 -11.99
CA LEU A 63 3.64 23.91 -11.95
C LEU A 63 2.89 23.32 -13.15
N ILE A 64 1.81 23.96 -13.57
CA ILE A 64 1.06 23.58 -14.78
C ILE A 64 1.95 23.67 -16.02
N ALA A 65 2.72 24.75 -16.14
CA ALA A 65 3.66 24.93 -17.26
C ALA A 65 4.79 23.87 -17.24
N LEU A 66 5.27 23.48 -16.04
CA LEU A 66 6.31 22.46 -15.88
C LEU A 66 5.82 21.05 -16.23
N PHE A 67 4.62 20.67 -15.77
CA PHE A 67 4.11 19.31 -15.90
C PHE A 67 3.19 19.11 -17.09
N GLY A 68 2.63 20.16 -17.64
CA GLY A 68 1.66 20.16 -18.74
C GLY A 68 0.21 20.21 -18.24
N GLN A 69 -0.60 21.03 -18.90
CA GLN A 69 -2.00 21.30 -18.56
C GLN A 69 -2.86 20.02 -18.45
N GLN A 70 -2.61 19.04 -19.30
CA GLN A 70 -3.34 17.76 -19.32
C GLN A 70 -3.15 16.90 -18.07
N TYR A 71 -2.08 17.15 -17.30
CA TYR A 71 -1.76 16.41 -16.07
C TYR A 71 -2.11 17.19 -14.80
N ALA A 72 -2.39 18.50 -14.90
CA ALA A 72 -2.61 19.37 -13.75
C ALA A 72 -3.71 18.82 -12.82
N GLY A 73 -4.86 18.43 -13.36
CA GLY A 73 -5.98 17.92 -12.58
C GLY A 73 -5.75 16.58 -11.87
N LYS A 74 -4.65 15.87 -12.20
CA LYS A 74 -4.25 14.61 -11.58
C LYS A 74 -3.08 14.76 -10.61
N LEU A 75 -2.19 15.73 -10.87
CA LEU A 75 -0.98 15.98 -10.07
C LEU A 75 -1.21 16.99 -8.95
N LEU A 76 -2.09 17.97 -9.19
CA LEU A 76 -2.37 19.05 -8.25
C LEU A 76 -3.67 18.76 -7.48
N SER A 77 -3.64 18.93 -6.17
CA SER A 77 -4.83 18.77 -5.35
C SER A 77 -5.87 19.85 -5.65
N LYS A 78 -7.14 19.46 -5.69
CA LYS A 78 -8.26 20.43 -5.78
C LYS A 78 -8.46 21.20 -4.49
N ASP A 79 -8.02 20.67 -3.36
CA ASP A 79 -8.00 21.35 -2.07
C ASP A 79 -6.78 22.28 -2.01
N LYS A 80 -7.04 23.58 -1.96
CA LYS A 80 -5.99 24.61 -1.96
C LYS A 80 -5.09 24.57 -0.73
N ALA A 81 -5.61 24.13 0.42
CA ALA A 81 -4.81 24.00 1.64
C ALA A 81 -3.83 22.84 1.50
N ILE A 82 -4.29 21.67 1.04
CA ILE A 82 -3.44 20.49 0.76
C ILE A 82 -2.43 20.81 -0.34
N ALA A 83 -2.85 21.49 -1.41
CA ALA A 83 -1.95 21.88 -2.49
C ALA A 83 -0.82 22.81 -2.01
N ARG A 84 -1.15 23.78 -1.14
CA ARG A 84 -0.17 24.68 -0.55
C ARG A 84 0.80 23.94 0.36
N GLU A 85 0.29 23.13 1.29
CA GLU A 85 1.12 22.33 2.20
C GLU A 85 2.10 21.42 1.43
N GLY A 86 1.63 20.75 0.37
CA GLY A 86 2.47 19.90 -0.47
C GLY A 86 3.57 20.70 -1.19
N ARG A 87 3.28 21.94 -1.67
CA ARG A 87 4.31 22.82 -2.27
C ARG A 87 5.34 23.27 -1.24
N GLU A 88 4.88 23.68 -0.07
CA GLU A 88 5.77 24.14 1.03
C GLU A 88 6.67 22.99 1.51
N ASP A 89 6.14 21.77 1.68
CA ASP A 89 6.93 20.60 2.06
C ASP A 89 7.99 20.24 1.01
N LEU A 90 7.59 20.17 -0.27
CA LEU A 90 8.54 19.89 -1.34
C LEU A 90 9.61 20.99 -1.45
N TYR A 91 9.22 22.27 -1.36
CA TYR A 91 10.17 23.37 -1.35
C TYR A 91 11.18 23.26 -0.22
N LYS A 92 10.71 23.01 1.02
CA LYS A 92 11.56 22.81 2.19
C LYS A 92 12.56 21.66 1.99
N ARG A 93 12.12 20.52 1.46
CA ARG A 93 13.00 19.40 1.12
C ARG A 93 14.07 19.79 0.08
N MET A 94 13.68 20.58 -0.91
CA MET A 94 14.67 21.09 -1.91
C MET A 94 15.68 22.05 -1.30
N GLU A 95 15.34 22.81 -0.25
CA GLU A 95 16.30 23.66 0.48
C GLU A 95 17.26 22.84 1.35
N GLU A 96 16.83 21.68 1.86
CA GLU A 96 17.70 20.75 2.58
C GLU A 96 18.79 20.14 1.68
N GLY A 97 18.51 19.99 0.40
CA GLY A 97 19.44 19.47 -0.60
C GLY A 97 18.76 18.93 -1.84
N VAL A 98 19.47 19.05 -2.95
CA VAL A 98 19.03 18.51 -4.25
C VAL A 98 20.21 17.78 -4.90
N THR A 99 19.95 16.56 -5.34
CA THR A 99 20.88 15.74 -6.12
C THR A 99 20.21 15.25 -7.40
N LEU A 100 20.93 15.31 -8.51
CA LEU A 100 20.47 14.77 -9.78
C LEU A 100 21.10 13.39 -10.00
N ARG A 101 20.32 12.35 -9.80
CA ARG A 101 20.73 10.97 -10.05
C ARG A 101 20.48 10.61 -11.52
N LYS A 102 21.55 10.33 -12.26
CA LYS A 102 21.47 9.89 -13.65
C LYS A 102 21.21 8.39 -13.69
N ASP A 103 20.02 7.98 -14.11
CA ASP A 103 19.69 6.57 -14.30
C ASP A 103 20.11 6.09 -15.71
N THR A 104 19.98 6.97 -16.72
CA THR A 104 20.50 6.76 -18.09
C THR A 104 21.02 8.08 -18.67
N ALA A 105 21.49 8.06 -19.92
CA ALA A 105 21.90 9.29 -20.63
C ALA A 105 20.73 10.28 -20.84
N ASP A 106 19.51 9.77 -20.89
CA ASP A 106 18.30 10.52 -21.22
C ASP A 106 17.26 10.53 -20.07
N LEU A 107 17.62 10.00 -18.89
CA LEU A 107 16.75 9.90 -17.71
C LEU A 107 17.49 10.34 -16.44
N VAL A 108 16.95 11.34 -15.77
CA VAL A 108 17.46 11.87 -14.51
C VAL A 108 16.35 11.91 -13.47
N ILE A 109 16.62 11.38 -12.29
CA ILE A 109 15.75 11.45 -11.12
C ILE A 109 16.25 12.56 -10.20
N LEU A 110 15.36 13.47 -9.85
CA LEU A 110 15.59 14.47 -8.82
C LEU A 110 15.46 13.82 -7.44
N VAL A 111 16.49 13.91 -6.61
CA VAL A 111 16.51 13.40 -5.24
C VAL A 111 16.59 14.58 -4.29
N VAL A 112 15.66 14.71 -3.35
CA VAL A 112 15.54 15.90 -2.50
C VAL A 112 15.56 15.53 -1.01
N GLY A 113 16.02 16.48 -0.21
CA GLY A 113 16.04 16.40 1.25
C GLY A 113 17.14 15.52 1.82
N ASN A 114 17.32 15.64 3.13
CA ASN A 114 18.34 14.88 3.88
C ASN A 114 18.06 13.37 3.87
N ASN A 115 16.80 12.98 3.71
CA ASN A 115 16.37 11.57 3.61
C ASN A 115 16.51 11.00 2.19
N GLN A 116 17.10 11.77 1.25
CA GLN A 116 17.34 11.33 -0.13
C GLN A 116 16.08 10.86 -0.85
N TRP A 117 14.96 11.58 -0.66
CA TRP A 117 13.66 11.19 -1.24
C TRP A 117 13.65 11.42 -2.77
N PRO A 118 13.44 10.37 -3.57
CA PRO A 118 13.39 10.51 -5.02
C PRO A 118 12.04 11.13 -5.42
N PHE A 119 12.10 12.30 -6.09
CA PHE A 119 10.93 12.97 -6.63
C PHE A 119 10.29 12.09 -7.71
N PRO A 120 8.96 11.89 -7.68
CA PRO A 120 8.32 10.88 -8.52
C PRO A 120 8.28 11.24 -10.01
N ILE A 121 8.39 12.53 -10.37
CA ILE A 121 8.32 12.95 -11.77
C ILE A 121 9.75 13.08 -12.32
N PRO A 122 10.20 12.14 -13.18
CA PRO A 122 11.55 12.17 -13.70
C PRO A 122 11.74 13.27 -14.74
N LEU A 123 12.99 13.67 -14.94
CA LEU A 123 13.44 14.48 -16.06
C LEU A 123 13.86 13.57 -17.19
N VAL A 124 13.31 13.80 -18.38
CA VAL A 124 13.67 13.06 -19.61
C VAL A 124 14.19 14.00 -20.67
N ARG A 125 15.17 13.53 -21.40
CA ARG A 125 15.74 14.22 -22.56
C ARG A 125 14.90 13.94 -23.81
N SER A 126 14.59 14.99 -24.57
CA SER A 126 13.88 14.91 -25.83
C SER A 126 14.61 15.78 -26.85
N GLY A 127 15.42 15.17 -27.70
CA GLY A 127 16.33 15.88 -28.58
C GLY A 127 17.43 16.59 -27.79
N ALA A 128 17.53 17.92 -27.93
CA ALA A 128 18.47 18.76 -27.18
C ALA A 128 17.97 19.16 -25.80
N ASP A 129 16.66 19.05 -25.53
CA ASP A 129 16.02 19.63 -24.36
C ASP A 129 15.62 18.58 -23.33
N TRP A 130 15.51 19.02 -22.08
CA TRP A 130 15.00 18.28 -20.94
C TRP A 130 13.58 18.75 -20.56
N ARG A 131 12.76 17.84 -20.05
CA ARG A 131 11.43 18.16 -19.52
C ARG A 131 11.04 17.17 -18.42
N PHE A 132 10.12 17.59 -17.54
CA PHE A 132 9.49 16.65 -16.61
C PHE A 132 8.55 15.68 -17.34
N HIS A 133 8.63 14.39 -17.05
CA HIS A 133 7.79 13.37 -17.65
C HIS A 133 6.60 13.05 -16.76
N ALA A 134 5.61 13.95 -16.77
CA ALA A 134 4.45 13.89 -15.86
C ALA A 134 3.63 12.58 -15.96
N ALA A 135 3.54 11.96 -17.15
CA ALA A 135 2.86 10.69 -17.30
C ALA A 135 3.55 9.58 -16.47
N ALA A 136 4.88 9.43 -16.60
CA ALA A 136 5.63 8.48 -15.78
C ALA A 136 5.56 8.84 -14.27
N GLY A 137 5.52 10.15 -13.96
CA GLY A 137 5.34 10.61 -12.58
C GLY A 137 4.00 10.18 -11.98
N LEU A 138 2.93 10.19 -12.75
CA LEU A 138 1.62 9.72 -12.29
C LEU A 138 1.62 8.20 -12.04
N GLU A 139 2.27 7.42 -12.89
CA GLU A 139 2.44 5.98 -12.71
C GLU A 139 3.24 5.71 -11.42
N GLU A 140 4.38 6.37 -11.22
CA GLU A 140 5.20 6.24 -10.03
C GLU A 140 4.46 6.63 -8.74
N ILE A 141 3.66 7.71 -8.76
CA ILE A 141 2.82 8.13 -7.62
C ILE A 141 1.78 7.05 -7.29
N LEU A 142 1.18 6.46 -8.33
CA LEU A 142 0.22 5.37 -8.17
C LEU A 142 0.89 4.11 -7.59
N ASP A 143 2.03 3.71 -8.12
CA ASP A 143 2.79 2.53 -7.67
C ASP A 143 3.22 2.67 -6.21
N ARG A 144 3.71 3.87 -5.81
CA ARG A 144 4.06 4.15 -4.41
C ARG A 144 2.85 4.10 -3.49
N ARG A 145 1.69 4.57 -3.95
CA ARG A 145 0.45 4.48 -3.17
C ARG A 145 0.03 3.02 -2.98
N ILE A 146 0.00 2.25 -4.08
CA ILE A 146 -0.32 0.81 -4.05
C ILE A 146 0.62 0.09 -3.09
N GLY A 147 1.94 0.25 -3.25
CA GLY A 147 2.91 -0.42 -2.39
C GLY A 147 2.75 -0.07 -0.90
N ARG A 148 2.49 1.20 -0.58
CA ARG A 148 2.22 1.62 0.81
C ARG A 148 0.93 1.00 1.36
N ASP A 149 -0.13 1.00 0.57
CA ASP A 149 -1.43 0.49 0.98
C ASP A 149 -1.38 -1.04 1.14
N GLU A 150 -0.61 -1.76 0.31
CA GLU A 150 -0.32 -3.20 0.45
C GLU A 150 0.48 -3.51 1.72
N LEU A 151 1.54 -2.75 2.00
CA LEU A 151 2.31 -2.91 3.25
C LEU A 151 1.45 -2.67 4.49
N ASN A 152 0.57 -1.68 4.46
CA ASN A 152 -0.39 -1.45 5.53
C ASN A 152 -1.40 -2.60 5.66
N ALA A 153 -1.88 -3.18 4.56
CA ALA A 153 -2.77 -4.33 4.60
C ALA A 153 -2.10 -5.57 5.21
N ILE A 154 -0.82 -5.81 4.88
CA ILE A 154 -0.01 -6.87 5.51
C ILE A 154 0.14 -6.62 7.01
N TRP A 155 0.45 -5.38 7.41
CA TRP A 155 0.53 -5.00 8.83
C TRP A 155 -0.80 -5.27 9.55
N VAL A 156 -1.94 -4.85 8.98
CA VAL A 156 -3.28 -5.14 9.55
C VAL A 156 -3.53 -6.65 9.68
N CYS A 157 -3.10 -7.46 8.71
CA CYS A 157 -3.20 -8.90 8.81
C CYS A 157 -2.43 -9.46 10.02
N ARG A 158 -1.25 -8.91 10.33
CA ARG A 158 -0.45 -9.29 11.51
C ARG A 158 -1.10 -8.81 12.82
N GLU A 159 -1.57 -7.57 12.88
CA GLU A 159 -2.30 -7.06 14.03
C GLU A 159 -3.58 -7.85 14.31
N TYR A 160 -4.26 -8.33 13.27
CA TYR A 160 -5.41 -9.21 13.40
C TYR A 160 -5.11 -10.51 14.15
N LEU A 161 -3.92 -11.10 13.94
CA LEU A 161 -3.49 -12.29 14.69
C LEU A 161 -3.39 -12.00 16.19
N ALA A 162 -2.71 -10.90 16.54
CA ALA A 162 -2.54 -10.49 17.94
C ALA A 162 -3.90 -10.20 18.59
N ALA A 163 -4.75 -9.45 17.91
CA ALA A 163 -6.07 -9.08 18.41
C ALA A 163 -6.99 -10.31 18.60
N GLN A 164 -6.93 -11.30 17.74
CA GLN A 164 -7.70 -12.54 17.91
C GLN A 164 -7.23 -13.36 19.13
N HIS A 165 -5.93 -13.43 19.36
CA HIS A 165 -5.39 -14.11 20.55
C HIS A 165 -5.74 -13.36 21.84
N GLU A 166 -5.66 -12.03 21.83
CA GLU A 166 -6.06 -11.19 22.94
C GLU A 166 -7.56 -11.36 23.23
N TYR A 167 -8.40 -11.31 22.20
CA TYR A 167 -9.85 -11.52 22.36
C TYR A 167 -10.15 -12.88 22.99
N ALA A 168 -9.48 -13.94 22.55
CA ALA A 168 -9.69 -15.30 23.06
C ALA A 168 -9.02 -15.59 24.41
N SER A 169 -8.25 -14.65 24.96
CA SER A 169 -7.62 -14.82 26.29
C SER A 169 -8.65 -14.81 27.43
N GLU A 170 -9.84 -14.25 27.17
CA GLU A 170 -10.93 -14.12 28.15
C GLU A 170 -12.25 -14.67 27.61
N ILE A 171 -13.18 -14.96 28.52
CA ILE A 171 -14.57 -15.28 28.16
C ILE A 171 -15.33 -13.97 27.99
N ARG A 172 -15.85 -13.72 26.79
CA ARG A 172 -16.51 -12.46 26.43
C ARG A 172 -17.95 -12.67 26.04
N ASP A 173 -18.73 -11.57 26.01
CA ASP A 173 -20.11 -11.50 25.54
C ASP A 173 -21.05 -12.47 26.27
N GLY A 174 -20.87 -12.63 27.60
CA GLY A 174 -21.70 -13.54 28.41
C GLY A 174 -21.59 -15.01 28.03
N GLY A 175 -20.56 -15.39 27.28
CA GLY A 175 -20.31 -16.77 26.88
C GLY A 175 -19.84 -17.68 28.01
N THR A 176 -19.69 -18.96 27.71
CA THR A 176 -19.18 -19.99 28.67
C THR A 176 -17.82 -20.53 28.26
N VAL A 177 -17.33 -20.20 27.07
CA VAL A 177 -16.07 -20.68 26.52
C VAL A 177 -15.25 -19.53 25.96
N ARG A 178 -13.92 -19.65 25.99
CA ARG A 178 -13.00 -18.79 25.26
C ARG A 178 -13.17 -19.07 23.77
N LYS A 179 -13.28 -18.03 22.96
CA LYS A 179 -13.52 -18.12 21.52
C LYS A 179 -12.86 -16.95 20.80
N PHE A 180 -12.57 -17.12 19.54
CA PHE A 180 -12.13 -16.05 18.64
C PHE A 180 -13.31 -15.19 18.20
N ALA A 181 -13.06 -13.92 17.89
CA ALA A 181 -14.07 -13.00 17.41
C ALA A 181 -14.51 -13.35 15.97
N GLN A 182 -15.82 -13.40 15.76
CA GLN A 182 -16.40 -13.65 14.44
C GLN A 182 -16.68 -12.37 13.65
N ARG A 183 -16.39 -11.19 14.25
CA ARG A 183 -16.60 -9.87 13.67
C ARG A 183 -15.38 -8.98 13.92
N LEU A 184 -15.11 -8.09 12.97
CA LEU A 184 -14.12 -7.03 13.17
C LEU A 184 -14.66 -5.95 14.09
N VAL A 185 -15.91 -5.53 13.91
CA VAL A 185 -16.58 -4.52 14.72
C VAL A 185 -17.75 -5.16 15.46
N SER A 186 -17.82 -4.91 16.75
CA SER A 186 -18.87 -5.43 17.63
C SER A 186 -20.24 -4.82 17.32
N SER A 187 -21.26 -5.59 17.59
CA SER A 187 -22.64 -5.07 17.65
C SER A 187 -22.75 -4.01 18.75
N LYS A 188 -23.61 -3.02 18.55
CA LYS A 188 -23.77 -1.91 19.50
C LYS A 188 -24.06 -2.43 20.93
N GLY A 189 -23.23 -2.01 21.87
CA GLY A 189 -23.35 -2.39 23.28
C GLY A 189 -22.93 -3.83 23.60
N LYS A 190 -22.19 -4.50 22.70
CA LYS A 190 -21.64 -5.84 22.90
C LYS A 190 -20.12 -5.83 22.70
N GLN A 191 -19.50 -6.95 23.12
CA GLN A 191 -18.08 -7.26 22.88
C GLN A 191 -17.98 -8.53 22.00
N ASP A 192 -18.79 -8.62 20.93
CA ASP A 192 -18.86 -9.78 20.03
C ASP A 192 -17.97 -9.65 18.77
N GLY A 193 -17.05 -8.69 18.75
CA GLY A 193 -16.07 -8.42 17.71
C GLY A 193 -14.75 -7.92 18.28
N LEU A 194 -13.74 -7.68 17.44
CA LEU A 194 -12.41 -7.22 17.84
C LEU A 194 -12.37 -5.73 18.24
N TYR A 195 -13.34 -4.95 17.80
CA TYR A 195 -13.48 -3.55 18.17
C TYR A 195 -14.85 -3.27 18.80
N TRP A 196 -14.87 -2.59 19.90
CA TRP A 196 -16.02 -1.92 20.53
C TRP A 196 -15.63 -0.54 21.03
N ASP A 197 -16.61 0.34 21.13
CA ASP A 197 -16.41 1.66 21.70
C ASP A 197 -16.27 1.56 23.23
N PRO A 198 -15.11 1.95 23.81
CA PRO A 198 -14.90 1.90 25.27
C PRO A 198 -15.97 2.63 26.06
N ALA A 199 -16.55 3.70 25.52
CA ALA A 199 -17.63 4.45 26.19
C ALA A 199 -18.90 3.61 26.37
N THR A 200 -19.10 2.58 25.57
CA THR A 200 -20.26 1.67 25.63
C THR A 200 -19.95 0.33 26.31
N ALA A 201 -18.68 0.06 26.64
CA ALA A 201 -18.18 -1.21 27.18
C ALA A 201 -17.46 -1.05 28.54
N SER A 202 -18.00 -0.23 29.41
CA SER A 202 -17.47 -0.04 30.79
C SER A 202 -16.03 0.50 30.87
N GLY A 203 -15.55 1.16 29.81
CA GLY A 203 -14.20 1.71 29.73
C GLY A 203 -13.12 0.70 29.33
N GLU A 204 -13.48 -0.55 29.07
CA GLU A 204 -12.54 -1.57 28.61
C GLU A 204 -12.09 -1.31 27.17
N GLU A 205 -10.77 -1.31 26.94
CA GLU A 205 -10.19 -1.18 25.61
C GLU A 205 -10.43 -2.44 24.78
N SER A 206 -10.69 -2.29 23.49
CA SER A 206 -10.87 -3.41 22.58
C SER A 206 -9.54 -3.82 21.93
N PRO A 207 -9.33 -5.10 21.58
CA PRO A 207 -8.10 -5.57 20.94
C PRO A 207 -7.70 -4.80 19.68
N PHE A 208 -8.68 -4.33 18.91
CA PHE A 208 -8.48 -3.48 17.73
C PHE A 208 -8.61 -1.98 18.03
N GLY A 209 -8.73 -1.60 19.32
CA GLY A 209 -8.96 -0.22 19.73
C GLY A 209 -7.99 0.79 19.13
N PRO A 210 -6.67 0.63 19.29
CA PRO A 210 -5.69 1.56 18.74
C PRO A 210 -5.77 1.71 17.22
N LEU A 211 -5.92 0.61 16.50
CA LEU A 211 -5.98 0.56 15.03
C LEU A 211 -7.26 1.22 14.49
N VAL A 212 -8.41 0.92 15.10
CA VAL A 212 -9.69 1.51 14.69
C VAL A 212 -9.82 2.96 15.12
N ALA A 213 -9.23 3.35 16.25
CA ALA A 213 -9.20 4.76 16.69
C ALA A 213 -8.47 5.64 15.67
N GLU A 214 -7.35 5.17 15.11
CA GLU A 214 -6.64 5.86 14.03
C GLU A 214 -7.50 5.95 12.76
N TYR A 215 -8.14 4.85 12.38
CA TYR A 215 -9.07 4.80 11.25
C TYR A 215 -10.22 5.81 11.39
N LEU A 216 -10.86 5.89 12.55
CA LEU A 216 -11.99 6.79 12.81
C LEU A 216 -11.58 8.26 12.88
N LYS A 217 -10.36 8.59 13.33
CA LYS A 217 -9.82 9.97 13.33
C LYS A 217 -9.85 10.60 11.92
N GLY A 218 -9.73 9.79 10.87
CA GLY A 218 -9.85 10.25 9.49
C GLY A 218 -11.27 10.49 8.99
N GLY A 219 -12.30 10.47 9.85
CA GLY A 219 -13.71 10.67 9.50
C GLY A 219 -14.35 9.49 8.75
N ARG A 220 -13.71 8.32 8.77
CA ARG A 220 -14.20 7.11 8.13
C ARG A 220 -15.28 6.44 8.97
N LYS A 221 -16.14 5.65 8.30
CA LYS A 221 -17.22 4.90 8.93
C LYS A 221 -16.90 3.40 8.90
N PRO A 222 -17.43 2.60 9.84
CA PRO A 222 -17.32 1.15 9.77
C PRO A 222 -17.81 0.63 8.41
N GLY A 223 -16.95 -0.14 7.72
CA GLY A 223 -17.21 -0.64 6.38
C GLY A 223 -16.55 0.13 5.23
N ASP A 224 -16.03 1.33 5.48
CA ASP A 224 -15.18 2.01 4.50
C ASP A 224 -13.82 1.26 4.36
N PRO A 225 -13.10 1.43 3.26
CA PRO A 225 -11.78 0.82 3.12
C PRO A 225 -10.78 1.41 4.13
N TYR A 226 -9.95 0.57 4.73
CA TYR A 226 -8.85 0.99 5.59
C TYR A 226 -7.52 0.83 4.84
N TYR A 227 -6.78 1.93 4.69
CA TYR A 227 -5.60 1.99 3.81
C TYR A 227 -5.86 1.41 2.41
N GLY A 228 -7.01 1.76 1.81
CA GLY A 228 -7.38 1.29 0.48
C GLY A 228 -7.83 -0.17 0.39
N TYR A 229 -7.98 -0.88 1.53
CA TYR A 229 -8.32 -2.30 1.60
C TYR A 229 -9.59 -2.56 2.38
N TYR A 230 -10.35 -3.57 1.94
CA TYR A 230 -11.40 -4.21 2.72
C TYR A 230 -10.86 -5.44 3.43
N PHE A 231 -11.40 -5.72 4.63
CA PHE A 231 -11.03 -6.83 5.48
C PHE A 231 -12.26 -7.64 5.84
N ARG A 232 -12.16 -8.98 5.76
CA ARG A 232 -13.27 -9.86 6.09
C ARG A 232 -12.79 -11.15 6.75
N ILE A 233 -13.40 -11.52 7.87
CA ILE A 233 -13.11 -12.76 8.58
C ILE A 233 -13.62 -13.94 7.76
N LEU A 234 -12.79 -14.99 7.65
CA LEU A 234 -13.12 -16.29 7.09
C LEU A 234 -13.32 -17.28 8.25
N THR A 235 -14.37 -18.09 8.13
CA THR A 235 -14.81 -18.95 9.24
C THR A 235 -14.48 -20.43 9.07
N ARG A 236 -13.71 -20.78 8.03
CA ARG A 236 -13.29 -22.15 7.74
C ARG A 236 -12.01 -22.18 6.90
N GLN A 237 -11.37 -23.33 6.84
CA GLN A 237 -10.26 -23.58 5.93
C GLN A 237 -10.57 -24.67 4.91
N GLY A 238 -9.80 -24.61 3.81
CA GLY A 238 -9.90 -25.56 2.69
C GLY A 238 -8.86 -26.68 2.76
N GLY A 239 -8.89 -27.55 1.74
CA GLY A 239 -8.06 -28.75 1.69
C GLY A 239 -6.57 -28.53 1.45
N SER A 240 -6.16 -27.36 0.96
CA SER A 240 -4.73 -27.03 0.72
C SER A 240 -4.01 -26.61 2.01
N THR A 241 -4.72 -26.44 3.10
CA THR A 241 -4.20 -25.98 4.40
C THR A 241 -3.80 -27.16 5.26
N PRO A 242 -2.75 -27.05 6.09
CA PRO A 242 -2.41 -28.07 7.10
C PRO A 242 -3.62 -28.42 7.98
N GLY A 243 -3.86 -29.71 8.20
CA GLY A 243 -5.05 -30.21 8.90
C GLY A 243 -6.27 -30.44 8.01
N GLY A 244 -6.20 -30.06 6.71
CA GLY A 244 -7.28 -30.26 5.75
C GLY A 244 -8.48 -29.35 5.96
N ARG A 245 -9.60 -29.71 5.35
CA ARG A 245 -10.82 -28.91 5.36
C ARG A 245 -11.60 -29.07 6.67
N TYR A 246 -11.85 -27.96 7.39
CA TYR A 246 -12.76 -27.92 8.54
C TYR A 246 -13.32 -26.53 8.80
N ASN A 247 -14.38 -26.48 9.62
CA ASN A 247 -15.02 -25.24 10.04
C ASN A 247 -14.39 -24.74 11.34
N TYR A 248 -14.09 -23.45 11.42
CA TYR A 248 -13.59 -22.83 12.65
C TYR A 248 -14.69 -22.62 13.69
N ILE A 249 -15.97 -22.56 13.25
CA ILE A 249 -17.11 -22.41 14.13
C ILE A 249 -17.66 -23.80 14.51
N ILE A 250 -17.65 -24.08 15.81
CA ILE A 250 -18.14 -25.31 16.43
C ILE A 250 -19.19 -24.93 17.47
N ASN A 251 -20.41 -25.43 17.32
CA ASN A 251 -21.53 -25.08 18.19
C ASN A 251 -21.74 -23.57 18.38
N GLY A 252 -21.63 -22.81 17.28
CA GLY A 252 -21.80 -21.34 17.28
C GLY A 252 -20.59 -20.55 17.78
N ASN A 253 -19.55 -21.20 18.30
CA ASN A 253 -18.34 -20.55 18.81
C ASN A 253 -17.17 -20.79 17.86
N MET A 254 -16.42 -19.74 17.53
CA MET A 254 -15.22 -19.84 16.71
C MET A 254 -14.04 -20.25 17.58
N ILE A 255 -13.82 -21.57 17.70
CA ILE A 255 -12.81 -22.20 18.57
C ILE A 255 -11.84 -23.09 17.79
N GLY A 256 -12.14 -23.45 16.55
CA GLY A 256 -11.26 -24.29 15.73
C GLY A 256 -10.13 -23.52 15.03
N GLY A 257 -10.14 -22.20 15.08
CA GLY A 257 -9.19 -21.33 14.41
C GLY A 257 -9.86 -20.06 13.93
N PHE A 258 -9.14 -19.26 13.16
CA PHE A 258 -9.65 -18.03 12.53
C PHE A 258 -8.84 -17.72 11.27
N ALA A 259 -9.40 -16.94 10.36
CA ALA A 259 -8.67 -16.41 9.22
C ALA A 259 -9.27 -15.08 8.74
N LEU A 260 -8.50 -14.36 7.92
CA LEU A 260 -8.85 -13.08 7.34
C LEU A 260 -8.49 -13.06 5.86
N VAL A 261 -9.32 -12.43 5.05
CA VAL A 261 -8.98 -11.97 3.71
C VAL A 261 -8.92 -10.45 3.70
N ALA A 262 -7.85 -9.90 3.13
CA ALA A 262 -7.70 -8.48 2.83
C ALA A 262 -7.59 -8.30 1.30
N PHE A 263 -8.40 -7.41 0.73
CA PHE A 263 -8.43 -7.19 -0.72
C PHE A 263 -8.63 -5.71 -1.05
N PRO A 264 -8.04 -5.19 -2.16
CA PRO A 264 -8.12 -3.78 -2.51
C PRO A 264 -9.55 -3.34 -2.80
N ALA A 265 -9.88 -2.13 -2.36
CA ALA A 265 -11.17 -1.49 -2.64
C ALA A 265 -11.33 -1.13 -4.12
N ALA A 266 -10.22 -0.83 -4.81
CA ALA A 266 -10.15 -0.59 -6.25
C ALA A 266 -8.88 -1.24 -6.79
N TYR A 267 -9.04 -2.36 -7.52
CA TYR A 267 -7.92 -3.08 -8.14
C TYR A 267 -7.13 -2.18 -9.09
N GLY A 268 -5.79 -2.17 -8.94
CA GLY A 268 -4.89 -1.34 -9.72
C GLY A 268 -4.88 0.15 -9.33
N GLU A 269 -5.64 0.56 -8.31
CA GLU A 269 -5.66 1.93 -7.79
C GLU A 269 -5.28 2.02 -6.32
N THR A 270 -5.82 1.12 -5.48
CA THR A 270 -5.53 1.06 -4.05
C THR A 270 -4.74 -0.19 -3.66
N GLY A 271 -4.54 -1.11 -4.61
CA GLY A 271 -3.78 -2.33 -4.44
C GLY A 271 -3.97 -3.27 -5.61
N VAL A 272 -3.06 -4.22 -5.75
CA VAL A 272 -3.09 -5.31 -6.72
C VAL A 272 -3.25 -6.64 -5.98
N MET A 273 -2.49 -6.84 -4.91
CA MET A 273 -2.46 -8.09 -4.18
C MET A 273 -3.66 -8.27 -3.24
N THR A 274 -4.16 -9.48 -3.16
CA THR A 274 -5.08 -9.95 -2.12
C THR A 274 -4.28 -10.74 -1.11
N PHE A 275 -4.54 -10.52 0.19
CA PHE A 275 -3.83 -11.17 1.28
C PHE A 275 -4.75 -12.13 2.03
N LEU A 276 -4.20 -13.26 2.45
CA LEU A 276 -4.83 -14.23 3.34
C LEU A 276 -3.94 -14.46 4.55
N VAL A 277 -4.55 -14.52 5.73
CA VAL A 277 -3.86 -14.93 6.96
C VAL A 277 -4.79 -15.82 7.78
N SER A 278 -4.23 -16.77 8.52
CA SER A 278 -4.96 -17.60 9.48
C SER A 278 -4.21 -17.70 10.79
N HIS A 279 -4.80 -18.37 11.77
CA HIS A 279 -4.18 -18.68 13.07
C HIS A 279 -2.80 -19.38 13.00
N HIS A 280 -2.38 -19.83 11.81
CA HIS A 280 -1.02 -20.34 11.59
C HIS A 280 0.04 -19.23 11.48
N GLY A 281 -0.34 -17.96 11.30
CA GLY A 281 0.56 -16.80 11.33
C GLY A 281 1.13 -16.39 9.99
N THR A 282 1.19 -17.27 9.00
CA THR A 282 1.73 -16.94 7.66
C THR A 282 0.75 -16.08 6.87
N VAL A 283 1.23 -14.95 6.34
CA VAL A 283 0.49 -14.12 5.39
C VAL A 283 0.79 -14.59 3.97
N TYR A 284 -0.24 -14.89 3.22
CA TYR A 284 -0.16 -15.26 1.80
C TYR A 284 -0.67 -14.14 0.93
N GLN A 285 -0.12 -14.01 -0.27
CA GLN A 285 -0.54 -13.00 -1.26
C GLN A 285 -0.78 -13.61 -2.63
N LYS A 286 -1.72 -13.03 -3.38
CA LYS A 286 -2.01 -13.38 -4.76
C LYS A 286 -2.69 -12.22 -5.49
N ASP A 287 -2.28 -11.99 -6.74
CA ASP A 287 -3.03 -11.18 -7.67
C ASP A 287 -4.23 -11.98 -8.22
N LEU A 288 -5.44 -11.55 -7.87
CA LEU A 288 -6.69 -12.16 -8.35
C LEU A 288 -7.22 -11.48 -9.63
N GLY A 289 -6.52 -10.44 -10.12
CA GLY A 289 -6.86 -9.69 -11.32
C GLY A 289 -8.04 -8.73 -11.16
N PRO A 290 -8.53 -8.15 -12.26
CA PRO A 290 -9.56 -7.10 -12.22
C PRO A 290 -10.89 -7.47 -11.56
N ARG A 291 -11.14 -8.76 -11.32
CA ARG A 291 -12.32 -9.24 -10.60
C ARG A 291 -12.08 -9.51 -9.12
N THR A 292 -10.97 -8.99 -8.56
CA THR A 292 -10.56 -9.23 -7.18
C THR A 292 -11.68 -9.03 -6.17
N GLU A 293 -12.42 -7.93 -6.24
CA GLU A 293 -13.50 -7.64 -5.29
C GLU A 293 -14.57 -8.73 -5.28
N ALA A 294 -15.07 -9.14 -6.45
CA ALA A 294 -16.09 -10.17 -6.55
C ALA A 294 -15.58 -11.52 -6.00
N ILE A 295 -14.36 -11.93 -6.41
CA ILE A 295 -13.75 -13.19 -5.95
C ILE A 295 -13.55 -13.17 -4.43
N ALA A 296 -13.01 -12.09 -3.89
CA ALA A 296 -12.72 -12.00 -2.46
C ALA A 296 -14.00 -11.88 -1.60
N ARG A 297 -15.05 -11.21 -2.08
CA ARG A 297 -16.35 -11.17 -1.39
C ARG A 297 -17.02 -12.54 -1.32
N ASP A 298 -16.87 -13.38 -2.34
CA ASP A 298 -17.43 -14.74 -2.39
C ASP A 298 -16.53 -15.78 -1.70
N MET A 299 -15.29 -15.42 -1.32
CA MET A 299 -14.37 -16.33 -0.67
C MET A 299 -14.87 -16.73 0.72
N LEU A 300 -15.15 -18.00 0.96
CA LEU A 300 -15.70 -18.50 2.22
C LEU A 300 -14.67 -19.18 3.11
N GLU A 301 -13.53 -19.58 2.56
CA GLU A 301 -12.52 -20.38 3.26
C GLU A 301 -11.11 -19.87 3.05
N PHE A 302 -10.28 -19.98 4.06
CA PHE A 302 -8.84 -19.84 3.95
C PHE A 302 -8.27 -21.09 3.25
N ASN A 303 -7.81 -20.93 2.02
CA ASN A 303 -7.31 -22.06 1.24
C ASN A 303 -6.18 -21.65 0.29
N PRO A 304 -5.02 -21.20 0.81
CA PRO A 304 -3.88 -20.86 -0.03
C PRO A 304 -3.31 -22.14 -0.66
N ASP A 305 -3.57 -22.31 -1.94
CA ASP A 305 -2.98 -23.36 -2.76
C ASP A 305 -1.61 -22.91 -3.30
N LYS A 306 -0.96 -23.75 -4.11
CA LYS A 306 0.35 -23.48 -4.71
C LYS A 306 0.44 -22.22 -5.60
N THR A 307 -0.69 -21.57 -5.89
CA THR A 307 -0.74 -20.32 -6.67
C THR A 307 -0.65 -19.06 -5.78
N TRP A 308 -0.71 -19.25 -4.46
CA TRP A 308 -0.45 -18.21 -3.48
C TRP A 308 1.02 -18.24 -3.07
N THR A 309 1.60 -17.09 -2.84
CA THR A 309 2.98 -16.94 -2.36
C THR A 309 2.99 -16.39 -0.95
N GLU A 310 3.92 -16.84 -0.12
CA GLU A 310 4.14 -16.28 1.21
C GLU A 310 4.74 -14.88 1.10
N VAL A 311 4.23 -13.96 1.90
CA VAL A 311 4.82 -12.64 2.06
C VAL A 311 6.14 -12.80 2.82
N GLN A 312 7.24 -12.40 2.19
CA GLN A 312 8.56 -12.41 2.83
C GLN A 312 8.65 -11.27 3.86
N GLU A 313 9.32 -11.52 5.00
CA GLU A 313 9.61 -10.51 6.03
C GLU A 313 10.67 -9.50 5.58
#